data_41d3214478e1a6f1734c67dedb1cfa8f
#
_entry.id   41d3214478e1a6f1734c67dedb1cfa8f
#
_cell.length_a   1.000
_cell.length_b   1.000
_cell.length_c   1.000
_cell.angle_alpha   90.00
_cell.angle_beta   90.00
_cell.angle_gamma   90.00
#
_symmetry.space_group_name_H-M   'P 1'
#
loop_
_entity.id
_entity.type
_entity.pdbx_description
1 polymer ?
#
loop_
_entity_poly.entity_id
_entity_poly.type
_entity_poly.pdbx_seq_one_letter_code
_entity_poly.pdbx_strand_id
1 'polypeptide(L)'
;DVVINDDELMHKFAIPEAQWDFIRQSWANGDPSLYARLDFAYDGKGPAKLYENNADTPTSLYETGFWQWLWLENQVDSSVLPKMADQYNSLQEKLVNRFKELAVLTPGRVLHFSCCKDTEEDRGTVQYLEDCAKEAGIVTKFVYVEDIGIDAQQRFTDLDDQVITWMFKLYPWEFMFQEDYAEHLGAQDIRWIEPPWKAILSNKALMPMLWKLFPDHPNLLPAFFEDELDAVPEGMLLVKKPIFS
;
A
#
# COMPACT_ATOMS: atom_id res chain seq x y z
N ASP A 1 13.01 -0.57 -10.61
CA ASP A 1 14.45 -0.51 -10.91
C ASP A 1 14.91 0.89 -11.34
N VAL A 2 14.25 1.53 -12.32
CA VAL A 2 14.72 2.81 -12.89
C VAL A 2 14.84 3.89 -11.81
N VAL A 3 13.79 4.13 -11.03
CA VAL A 3 13.76 5.19 -10.00
C VAL A 3 14.72 4.88 -8.85
N ILE A 4 14.73 3.66 -8.35
CA ILE A 4 15.52 3.25 -7.18
C ILE A 4 17.03 3.40 -7.39
N ASN A 5 17.49 3.21 -8.63
CA ASN A 5 18.92 3.28 -8.99
C ASN A 5 19.38 4.65 -9.51
N ASP A 6 18.51 5.66 -9.44
CA ASP A 6 18.79 7.01 -9.96
C ASP A 6 18.48 8.06 -8.88
N ASP A 7 19.52 8.75 -8.41
CA ASP A 7 19.41 9.74 -7.34
C ASP A 7 18.56 10.96 -7.76
N GLU A 8 18.64 11.38 -9.01
CA GLU A 8 17.85 12.51 -9.53
C GLU A 8 16.35 12.13 -9.54
N LEU A 9 16.04 10.89 -9.92
CA LEU A 9 14.67 10.41 -9.89
C LEU A 9 14.16 10.22 -8.45
N MET A 10 15.00 9.74 -7.52
CA MET A 10 14.62 9.68 -6.11
C MET A 10 14.28 11.06 -5.55
N HIS A 11 15.04 12.10 -5.93
CA HIS A 11 14.71 13.49 -5.60
C HIS A 11 13.38 13.94 -6.25
N LYS A 12 13.17 13.66 -7.54
CA LYS A 12 11.90 13.97 -8.23
C LYS A 12 10.69 13.31 -7.58
N PHE A 13 10.88 12.15 -6.97
CA PHE A 13 9.88 11.46 -6.18
C PHE A 13 9.76 12.00 -4.74
N ALA A 14 10.51 13.05 -4.41
CA ALA A 14 10.56 13.67 -3.08
C ALA A 14 10.82 12.66 -1.94
N ILE A 15 11.61 11.62 -2.21
CA ILE A 15 12.06 10.66 -1.19
C ILE A 15 13.24 11.29 -0.44
N PRO A 16 13.20 11.39 0.91
CA PRO A 16 14.32 11.92 1.69
C PRO A 16 15.59 11.08 1.50
N GLU A 17 16.73 11.74 1.27
CA GLU A 17 18.02 11.06 1.03
C GLU A 17 18.38 10.07 2.15
N ALA A 18 18.07 10.40 3.40
CA ALA A 18 18.31 9.55 4.56
C ALA A 18 17.60 8.18 4.48
N GLN A 19 16.58 8.04 3.62
CA GLN A 19 15.78 6.81 3.47
C GLN A 19 16.12 6.02 2.20
N TRP A 20 17.01 6.53 1.34
CA TRP A 20 17.32 5.87 0.07
C TRP A 20 17.91 4.48 0.24
N ASP A 21 18.87 4.32 1.15
CA ASP A 21 19.50 3.03 1.41
C ASP A 21 18.49 2.03 1.97
N PHE A 22 17.57 2.45 2.83
CA PHE A 22 16.51 1.61 3.36
C PHE A 22 15.57 1.11 2.25
N ILE A 23 15.15 1.99 1.35
CA ILE A 23 14.31 1.63 0.19
C ILE A 23 15.07 0.72 -0.77
N ARG A 24 16.33 1.04 -1.08
CA ARG A 24 17.19 0.24 -1.96
C ARG A 24 17.43 -1.15 -1.42
N GLN A 25 17.70 -1.25 -0.12
CA GLN A 25 17.88 -2.54 0.55
C GLN A 25 16.60 -3.38 0.51
N SER A 26 15.46 -2.77 0.79
CA SER A 26 14.15 -3.45 0.71
C SER A 26 13.86 -4.00 -0.68
N TRP A 27 14.17 -3.20 -1.73
CA TRP A 27 14.05 -3.67 -3.12
C TRP A 27 15.02 -4.79 -3.47
N ALA A 28 16.29 -4.65 -3.10
CA ALA A 28 17.33 -5.64 -3.37
C ALA A 28 17.05 -6.98 -2.67
N ASN A 29 16.48 -6.94 -1.46
CA ASN A 29 16.04 -8.13 -0.73
C ASN A 29 14.81 -8.80 -1.36
N GLY A 30 14.08 -8.12 -2.24
CA GLY A 30 12.81 -8.58 -2.75
C GLY A 30 11.74 -8.66 -1.66
N ASP A 31 11.71 -7.68 -0.74
CA ASP A 31 10.75 -7.66 0.36
C ASP A 31 9.32 -7.77 -0.18
N PRO A 32 8.53 -8.71 0.36
CA PRO A 32 7.25 -9.07 -0.22
C PRO A 32 6.18 -8.03 0.05
N SER A 33 5.30 -7.82 -0.92
CA SER A 33 4.09 -7.00 -0.82
C SER A 33 2.86 -7.85 -0.53
N LEU A 34 1.87 -7.29 0.13
CA LEU A 34 0.56 -7.92 0.34
C LEU A 34 -0.40 -7.58 -0.81
N TYR A 35 -0.74 -6.30 -1.00
CA TYR A 35 -1.69 -5.86 -2.02
C TYR A 35 -1.46 -4.40 -2.43
N ALA A 36 -2.20 -3.95 -3.45
CA ALA A 36 -2.29 -2.56 -3.87
C ALA A 36 -3.67 -2.31 -4.47
N ARG A 37 -4.13 -1.04 -4.49
CA ARG A 37 -5.33 -0.60 -5.17
C ARG A 37 -4.94 0.29 -6.35
N LEU A 38 -5.41 -0.09 -7.53
CA LEU A 38 -5.25 0.70 -8.75
C LEU A 38 -6.55 1.42 -9.06
N ASP A 39 -6.51 2.72 -9.21
CA ASP A 39 -7.69 3.53 -9.55
C ASP A 39 -7.71 3.80 -11.06
N PHE A 40 -8.81 3.40 -11.72
CA PHE A 40 -8.98 3.51 -13.15
C PHE A 40 -10.21 4.33 -13.51
N ALA A 41 -10.13 5.09 -14.62
CA ALA A 41 -11.29 5.59 -15.32
C ALA A 41 -11.64 4.69 -16.50
N TYR A 42 -12.93 4.38 -16.67
CA TYR A 42 -13.44 3.53 -17.74
C TYR A 42 -14.79 4.02 -18.24
N ASP A 43 -14.90 4.24 -19.54
CA ASP A 43 -16.12 4.72 -20.21
C ASP A 43 -17.00 3.60 -20.80
N GLY A 44 -16.60 2.34 -20.60
CA GLY A 44 -17.29 1.16 -21.12
C GLY A 44 -16.93 0.78 -22.57
N LYS A 45 -16.02 1.48 -23.23
CA LYS A 45 -15.72 1.27 -24.65
C LYS A 45 -14.23 1.12 -24.99
N GLY A 46 -13.38 1.90 -24.35
CA GLY A 46 -11.95 1.92 -24.61
C GLY A 46 -11.12 1.18 -23.56
N PRO A 47 -9.80 1.24 -23.63
CA PRO A 47 -8.94 0.81 -22.53
C PRO A 47 -9.16 1.67 -21.29
N ALA A 48 -9.28 1.04 -20.12
CA ALA A 48 -9.32 1.75 -18.85
C ALA A 48 -8.04 2.58 -18.66
N LYS A 49 -8.16 3.79 -18.13
CA LYS A 49 -7.05 4.71 -17.90
C LYS A 49 -6.64 4.71 -16.44
N LEU A 50 -5.38 4.38 -16.17
CA LEU A 50 -4.81 4.41 -14.82
C LEU A 50 -4.71 5.86 -14.35
N TYR A 51 -5.27 6.14 -13.17
CA TYR A 51 -5.22 7.44 -12.51
C TYR A 51 -4.17 7.50 -11.41
N GLU A 52 -4.08 6.43 -10.61
CA GLU A 52 -3.10 6.31 -9.55
C GLU A 52 -2.94 4.85 -9.07
N ASN A 53 -1.86 4.61 -8.36
CA ASN A 53 -1.58 3.37 -7.68
C ASN A 53 -1.45 3.63 -6.17
N ASN A 54 -2.42 3.19 -5.39
CA ASN A 54 -2.36 3.21 -3.95
C ASN A 54 -1.65 1.93 -3.49
N ALA A 55 -0.32 1.96 -3.48
CA ALA A 55 0.49 0.78 -3.26
C ALA A 55 0.91 0.57 -1.80
N ASP A 56 0.96 1.63 -1.01
CA ASP A 56 1.45 1.61 0.37
C ASP A 56 0.32 1.45 1.40
N THR A 57 -0.69 2.32 1.34
CA THR A 57 -1.82 2.32 2.29
C THR A 57 -3.17 2.28 1.55
N PRO A 58 -3.44 1.24 0.74
CA PRO A 58 -4.70 1.16 0.03
C PRO A 58 -5.85 0.88 0.99
N THR A 59 -6.93 1.66 0.88
CA THR A 59 -8.20 1.51 1.60
C THR A 59 -9.26 0.84 0.73
N SER A 60 -10.54 0.85 1.15
CA SER A 60 -11.70 0.24 0.47
C SER A 60 -11.65 -1.30 0.39
N LEU A 61 -10.82 -1.92 1.21
CA LEU A 61 -10.68 -3.37 1.26
C LEU A 61 -11.85 -4.03 1.98
N TYR A 62 -12.28 -3.44 3.10
CA TYR A 62 -13.38 -3.92 3.91
C TYR A 62 -14.70 -3.86 3.16
N GLU A 63 -14.93 -2.77 2.42
CA GLU A 63 -16.11 -2.59 1.56
C GLU A 63 -16.14 -3.62 0.44
N THR A 64 -14.99 -3.82 -0.22
CA THR A 64 -14.90 -4.74 -1.37
C THR A 64 -14.92 -6.20 -0.94
N GLY A 65 -14.21 -6.56 0.12
CA GLY A 65 -14.06 -7.94 0.57
C GLY A 65 -15.24 -8.43 1.40
N PHE A 66 -15.83 -7.58 2.23
CA PHE A 66 -16.87 -7.97 3.18
C PHE A 66 -18.26 -7.40 2.84
N TRP A 67 -18.41 -6.06 2.72
CA TRP A 67 -19.72 -5.44 2.56
C TRP A 67 -20.38 -5.77 1.23
N GLN A 68 -19.64 -5.86 0.13
CA GLN A 68 -20.19 -6.25 -1.17
C GLN A 68 -20.73 -7.69 -1.13
N TRP A 69 -20.03 -8.61 -0.44
CA TRP A 69 -20.48 -9.98 -0.31
C TRP A 69 -21.74 -10.06 0.57
N LEU A 70 -21.77 -9.39 1.71
CA LEU A 70 -22.94 -9.33 2.59
C LEU A 70 -24.16 -8.71 1.86
N TRP A 71 -23.93 -7.66 1.07
CA TRP A 71 -24.99 -7.08 0.24
C TRP A 71 -25.53 -8.10 -0.76
N LEU A 72 -24.65 -8.85 -1.45
CA LEU A 72 -25.06 -9.88 -2.41
C LEU A 72 -25.91 -10.96 -1.74
N GLU A 73 -25.48 -11.50 -0.58
CA GLU A 73 -26.25 -12.49 0.17
C GLU A 73 -27.66 -11.96 0.53
N ASN A 74 -27.74 -10.75 1.09
CA ASN A 74 -29.02 -10.13 1.43
C ASN A 74 -29.95 -9.97 0.21
N GLN A 75 -29.41 -9.65 -0.97
CA GLN A 75 -30.21 -9.53 -2.20
C GLN A 75 -30.69 -10.90 -2.71
N VAL A 76 -29.88 -11.92 -2.58
CA VAL A 76 -30.24 -13.31 -2.93
C VAL A 76 -31.30 -13.84 -1.97
N ASP A 77 -31.11 -13.66 -0.67
CA ASP A 77 -32.03 -14.15 0.38
C ASP A 77 -33.39 -13.46 0.28
N SER A 78 -33.42 -12.16 -0.05
CA SER A 78 -34.67 -11.42 -0.29
C SER A 78 -35.28 -11.68 -1.67
N SER A 79 -34.69 -12.58 -2.46
CA SER A 79 -35.15 -12.94 -3.81
C SER A 79 -35.14 -11.76 -4.83
N VAL A 80 -34.38 -10.71 -4.57
CA VAL A 80 -34.16 -9.59 -5.52
C VAL A 80 -33.18 -10.04 -6.62
N LEU A 81 -32.18 -10.83 -6.25
CA LEU A 81 -31.24 -11.45 -7.19
C LEU A 81 -31.45 -12.97 -7.27
N PRO A 82 -31.13 -13.59 -8.42
CA PRO A 82 -31.22 -15.04 -8.57
C PRO A 82 -30.21 -15.74 -7.65
N LYS A 83 -30.54 -16.95 -7.20
CA LYS A 83 -29.69 -17.76 -6.29
C LYS A 83 -28.28 -18.06 -6.83
N MET A 84 -28.06 -17.92 -8.14
CA MET A 84 -26.77 -18.12 -8.79
C MET A 84 -26.02 -16.82 -9.04
N ALA A 85 -26.53 -15.67 -8.53
CA ALA A 85 -25.80 -14.42 -8.61
C ALA A 85 -24.50 -14.53 -7.80
N ASP A 86 -23.43 -13.98 -8.36
CA ASP A 86 -22.09 -14.02 -7.79
C ASP A 86 -21.40 -12.67 -8.02
N GLN A 87 -20.28 -12.46 -7.37
CA GLN A 87 -19.44 -11.29 -7.52
C GLN A 87 -18.10 -11.64 -8.19
N TYR A 88 -17.48 -10.67 -8.84
CA TYR A 88 -16.23 -10.86 -9.57
C TYR A 88 -14.97 -10.83 -8.70
N ASN A 89 -15.08 -10.91 -7.39
CA ASN A 89 -13.90 -10.88 -6.54
C ASN A 89 -13.70 -12.20 -5.80
N SER A 90 -12.43 -12.58 -5.68
CA SER A 90 -11.93 -13.65 -4.81
C SER A 90 -10.93 -13.06 -3.83
N LEU A 91 -11.23 -11.86 -3.31
CA LEU A 91 -10.28 -11.06 -2.54
C LEU A 91 -9.94 -11.74 -1.21
N GLN A 92 -10.95 -12.25 -0.50
CA GLN A 92 -10.77 -12.97 0.77
C GLN A 92 -9.78 -14.14 0.61
N GLU A 93 -10.06 -15.02 -0.34
CA GLU A 93 -9.25 -16.22 -0.57
C GLU A 93 -7.82 -15.87 -1.00
N LYS A 94 -7.66 -14.83 -1.83
CA LYS A 94 -6.35 -14.37 -2.26
C LYS A 94 -5.55 -13.75 -1.12
N LEU A 95 -6.16 -12.97 -0.25
CA LEU A 95 -5.51 -12.41 0.93
C LEU A 95 -5.07 -13.49 1.90
N VAL A 96 -5.95 -14.44 2.24
CA VAL A 96 -5.62 -15.58 3.10
C VAL A 96 -4.48 -16.40 2.52
N ASN A 97 -4.51 -16.70 1.21
CA ASN A 97 -3.43 -17.42 0.55
C ASN A 97 -2.13 -16.61 0.55
N ARG A 98 -2.19 -15.31 0.31
CA ARG A 98 -1.01 -14.44 0.36
C ARG A 98 -0.40 -14.39 1.75
N PHE A 99 -1.21 -14.31 2.80
CA PHE A 99 -0.72 -14.40 4.17
C PHE A 99 -0.05 -15.74 4.48
N LYS A 100 -0.55 -16.88 3.95
CA LYS A 100 0.13 -18.18 4.07
C LYS A 100 1.52 -18.16 3.42
N GLU A 101 1.66 -17.55 2.24
CA GLU A 101 2.97 -17.39 1.57
C GLU A 101 3.92 -16.53 2.41
N LEU A 102 3.43 -15.40 2.95
CA LEU A 102 4.21 -14.50 3.79
C LEU A 102 4.67 -15.18 5.10
N ALA A 103 3.82 -16.00 5.72
CA ALA A 103 4.14 -16.74 6.94
C ALA A 103 5.33 -17.69 6.77
N VAL A 104 5.51 -18.25 5.57
CA VAL A 104 6.68 -19.10 5.26
C VAL A 104 7.99 -18.30 5.33
N LEU A 105 7.95 -17.00 5.01
CA LEU A 105 9.12 -16.11 5.04
C LEU A 105 9.43 -15.56 6.44
N THR A 106 8.48 -15.70 7.38
CA THR A 106 8.56 -15.15 8.75
C THR A 106 8.19 -16.19 9.81
N PRO A 107 8.83 -17.37 9.82
CA PRO A 107 8.43 -18.47 10.69
C PRO A 107 8.52 -18.07 12.17
N GLY A 108 7.43 -18.29 12.92
CA GLY A 108 7.34 -18.04 14.35
C GLY A 108 7.28 -16.57 14.77
N ARG A 109 7.27 -15.62 13.84
CA ARG A 109 7.09 -14.18 14.16
C ARG A 109 5.60 -13.87 14.36
N VAL A 110 5.32 -12.96 15.29
CA VAL A 110 4.00 -12.36 15.48
C VAL A 110 3.84 -11.23 14.47
N LEU A 111 2.74 -11.23 13.72
CA LEU A 111 2.41 -10.12 12.84
C LEU A 111 1.65 -9.03 13.62
N HIS A 112 2.29 -7.89 13.79
CA HIS A 112 1.65 -6.71 14.36
C HIS A 112 0.89 -5.96 13.27
N PHE A 113 -0.32 -5.55 13.59
CA PHE A 113 -1.15 -4.68 12.74
C PHE A 113 -1.26 -3.32 13.37
N SER A 114 -1.22 -2.27 12.56
CA SER A 114 -1.25 -0.90 13.04
C SER A 114 -1.97 0.06 12.11
N CYS A 115 -2.68 1.03 12.70
CA CYS A 115 -3.21 2.24 12.10
C CYS A 115 -3.21 3.38 13.13
N CYS A 116 -3.54 4.61 12.71
CA CYS A 116 -3.75 5.72 13.63
C CYS A 116 -5.04 5.59 14.44
N LYS A 117 -5.11 6.30 15.59
CA LYS A 117 -6.27 6.25 16.50
C LYS A 117 -7.51 6.93 15.94
N ASP A 118 -7.34 7.93 15.09
CA ASP A 118 -8.39 8.88 14.73
C ASP A 118 -9.33 8.43 13.60
N THR A 119 -9.12 7.23 13.02
CA THR A 119 -9.91 6.75 11.87
C THR A 119 -10.53 5.38 12.14
N GLU A 120 -11.86 5.35 12.37
CA GLU A 120 -12.62 4.10 12.50
C GLU A 120 -12.57 3.26 11.21
N GLU A 121 -12.53 3.91 10.05
CA GLU A 121 -12.43 3.26 8.74
C GLU A 121 -11.12 2.50 8.58
N ASP A 122 -9.99 3.11 8.95
CA ASP A 122 -8.68 2.46 8.93
C ASP A 122 -8.65 1.28 9.90
N ARG A 123 -9.22 1.46 11.10
CA ARG A 123 -9.31 0.36 12.07
C ARG A 123 -10.13 -0.82 11.54
N GLY A 124 -11.23 -0.56 10.81
CA GLY A 124 -12.03 -1.58 10.14
C GLY A 124 -11.25 -2.32 9.05
N THR A 125 -10.52 -1.59 8.21
CA THR A 125 -9.65 -2.16 7.17
C THR A 125 -8.55 -3.04 7.77
N VAL A 126 -7.88 -2.56 8.81
CA VAL A 126 -6.82 -3.31 9.52
C VAL A 126 -7.39 -4.54 10.21
N GLN A 127 -8.57 -4.45 10.83
CA GLN A 127 -9.24 -5.61 11.46
C GLN A 127 -9.56 -6.71 10.43
N TYR A 128 -10.07 -6.33 9.27
CA TYR A 128 -10.36 -7.29 8.21
C TYR A 128 -9.10 -8.03 7.74
N LEU A 129 -7.98 -7.31 7.56
CA LEU A 129 -6.70 -7.92 7.23
C LEU A 129 -6.15 -8.81 8.34
N GLU A 130 -6.31 -8.39 9.59
CA GLU A 130 -5.94 -9.19 10.76
C GLU A 130 -6.73 -10.51 10.80
N ASP A 131 -8.02 -10.48 10.48
CA ASP A 131 -8.88 -11.67 10.42
C ASP A 131 -8.44 -12.61 9.29
N CYS A 132 -8.09 -12.09 8.11
CA CYS A 132 -7.49 -12.88 7.02
C CYS A 132 -6.16 -13.53 7.44
N ALA A 133 -5.32 -12.81 8.18
CA ALA A 133 -4.06 -13.36 8.69
C ALA A 133 -4.28 -14.47 9.72
N LYS A 134 -5.26 -14.31 10.63
CA LYS A 134 -5.66 -15.35 11.58
C LYS A 134 -6.20 -16.59 10.88
N GLU A 135 -7.03 -16.42 9.85
CA GLU A 135 -7.52 -17.52 9.00
C GLU A 135 -6.35 -18.25 8.31
N ALA A 136 -5.30 -17.53 7.93
CA ALA A 136 -4.07 -18.10 7.40
C ALA A 136 -3.21 -18.83 8.45
N GLY A 137 -3.58 -18.79 9.74
CA GLY A 137 -2.86 -19.43 10.84
C GLY A 137 -1.74 -18.59 11.45
N ILE A 138 -1.70 -17.28 11.19
CA ILE A 138 -0.70 -16.37 11.74
C ILE A 138 -1.14 -15.89 13.13
N VAL A 139 -0.20 -15.85 14.07
CA VAL A 139 -0.40 -15.19 15.37
C VAL A 139 -0.30 -13.68 15.17
N THR A 140 -1.34 -12.95 15.56
CA THR A 140 -1.41 -11.50 15.35
C THR A 140 -1.51 -10.73 16.66
N LYS A 141 -1.06 -9.48 16.63
CA LYS A 141 -1.31 -8.46 17.64
C LYS A 141 -1.69 -7.16 16.96
N PHE A 142 -2.45 -6.31 17.65
CA PHE A 142 -2.75 -4.96 17.20
C PHE A 142 -2.12 -3.95 18.14
N VAL A 143 -1.58 -2.86 17.58
CA VAL A 143 -1.08 -1.69 18.30
C VAL A 143 -1.33 -0.44 17.45
N TYR A 144 -1.80 0.65 18.05
CA TYR A 144 -1.88 1.92 17.32
C TYR A 144 -0.48 2.49 17.04
N VAL A 145 -0.33 3.22 15.95
CA VAL A 145 0.96 3.86 15.58
C VAL A 145 1.48 4.71 16.72
N GLU A 146 0.60 5.48 17.36
CA GLU A 146 0.92 6.38 18.47
C GLU A 146 1.29 5.67 19.78
N ASP A 147 1.02 4.36 19.89
CA ASP A 147 1.32 3.55 21.07
C ASP A 147 2.57 2.66 20.88
N ILE A 148 3.23 2.75 19.72
CA ILE A 148 4.47 2.03 19.47
C ILE A 148 5.59 2.71 20.26
N GLY A 149 6.27 1.93 21.11
CA GLY A 149 7.42 2.36 21.88
C GLY A 149 8.75 2.13 21.16
N ILE A 150 9.82 2.70 21.72
CA ILE A 150 11.21 2.41 21.32
C ILE A 150 11.96 2.02 22.58
N ASP A 151 12.60 0.83 22.58
CA ASP A 151 13.39 0.34 23.72
C ASP A 151 14.81 0.97 23.79
N ALA A 152 15.55 0.63 24.84
CA ALA A 152 16.91 1.13 25.05
C ALA A 152 17.90 0.72 23.95
N GLN A 153 17.59 -0.27 23.13
CA GLN A 153 18.32 -0.70 21.94
C GLN A 153 17.79 -0.07 20.65
N GLN A 154 16.90 0.93 20.77
CA GLN A 154 16.26 1.64 19.68
C GLN A 154 15.40 0.74 18.77
N ARG A 155 14.82 -0.34 19.34
CA ARG A 155 13.91 -1.24 18.62
C ARG A 155 12.46 -0.87 18.93
N PHE A 156 11.59 -0.95 17.92
CA PHE A 156 10.17 -0.73 18.10
C PHE A 156 9.53 -1.83 18.94
N THR A 157 8.67 -1.44 19.87
CA THR A 157 7.98 -2.35 20.80
C THR A 157 6.48 -2.09 20.83
N ASP A 158 5.72 -3.14 21.16
CA ASP A 158 4.30 -3.04 21.45
C ASP A 158 4.05 -2.63 22.93
N LEU A 159 2.77 -2.57 23.32
CA LEU A 159 2.35 -2.20 24.67
C LEU A 159 2.76 -3.21 25.78
N ASP A 160 3.19 -4.41 25.39
CA ASP A 160 3.72 -5.43 26.30
C ASP A 160 5.26 -5.45 26.31
N ASP A 161 5.92 -4.38 25.81
CA ASP A 161 7.37 -4.26 25.64
C ASP A 161 7.99 -5.34 24.74
N GLN A 162 7.20 -5.99 23.88
CA GLN A 162 7.69 -6.99 22.95
C GLN A 162 8.20 -6.32 21.66
N VAL A 163 9.39 -6.73 21.22
CA VAL A 163 9.99 -6.19 20.01
C VAL A 163 9.19 -6.59 18.78
N ILE A 164 8.81 -5.60 18.00
CA ILE A 164 8.11 -5.78 16.73
C ILE A 164 9.11 -6.21 15.66
N THR A 165 8.88 -7.37 15.05
CA THR A 165 9.75 -7.94 14.00
C THR A 165 9.04 -8.22 12.69
N TRP A 166 7.72 -8.08 12.68
CA TRP A 166 6.88 -8.20 11.48
C TRP A 166 5.65 -7.31 11.66
N MET A 167 5.42 -6.40 10.71
CA MET A 167 4.40 -5.37 10.88
C MET A 167 3.68 -5.04 9.58
N PHE A 168 2.35 -5.06 9.64
CA PHE A 168 1.47 -4.37 8.71
C PHE A 168 1.12 -2.99 9.28
N LYS A 169 1.38 -1.95 8.50
CA LYS A 169 1.05 -0.57 8.86
C LYS A 169 0.06 0.05 7.87
N LEU A 170 -1.03 0.59 8.35
CA LEU A 170 -1.88 1.49 7.57
C LEU A 170 -1.54 2.94 7.95
N TYR A 171 -0.29 3.31 7.70
CA TYR A 171 0.28 4.65 7.92
C TYR A 171 1.31 4.93 6.82
N PRO A 172 1.17 6.00 6.00
CA PRO A 172 1.97 6.22 4.81
C PRO A 172 3.46 6.35 5.07
N TRP A 173 4.30 5.77 4.19
CA TRP A 173 5.75 5.92 4.26
C TRP A 173 6.19 7.38 4.22
N GLU A 174 5.52 8.24 3.41
CA GLU A 174 5.83 9.67 3.33
C GLU A 174 5.68 10.39 4.68
N PHE A 175 4.81 9.92 5.58
CA PHE A 175 4.70 10.45 6.93
C PHE A 175 5.75 9.82 7.84
N MET A 176 5.91 8.50 7.81
CA MET A 176 6.92 7.80 8.62
C MET A 176 8.33 8.34 8.39
N PHE A 177 8.66 8.75 7.16
CA PHE A 177 9.96 9.33 6.81
C PHE A 177 10.18 10.74 7.37
N GLN A 178 9.15 11.40 7.90
CA GLN A 178 9.22 12.74 8.50
C GLN A 178 9.09 12.72 10.03
N GLU A 179 8.80 11.56 10.62
CA GLU A 179 8.68 11.42 12.06
C GLU A 179 10.05 11.38 12.75
N ASP A 180 10.07 11.75 14.04
CA ASP A 180 11.30 11.74 14.84
C ASP A 180 12.00 10.37 14.89
N TYR A 181 11.25 9.29 14.73
CA TYR A 181 11.78 7.91 14.70
C TYR A 181 12.28 7.45 13.32
N ALA A 182 12.22 8.30 12.30
CA ALA A 182 12.56 7.92 10.92
C ALA A 182 13.98 7.38 10.77
N GLU A 183 14.93 7.83 11.58
CA GLU A 183 16.31 7.35 11.59
C GLU A 183 16.43 5.88 12.03
N HIS A 184 15.44 5.35 12.74
CA HIS A 184 15.44 3.98 13.25
C HIS A 184 14.80 2.97 12.30
N LEU A 185 14.07 3.41 11.26
CA LEU A 185 13.31 2.53 10.37
C LEU A 185 14.20 1.51 9.66
N GLY A 186 15.33 1.94 9.11
CA GLY A 186 16.27 1.10 8.38
C GLY A 186 17.21 0.29 9.27
N ALA A 187 17.32 0.64 10.56
CA ALA A 187 18.21 -0.03 11.51
C ALA A 187 17.59 -1.28 12.17
N GLN A 188 16.32 -1.57 11.87
CA GLN A 188 15.51 -2.60 12.50
C GLN A 188 15.43 -3.89 11.66
N ASP A 189 15.41 -5.05 12.32
CA ASP A 189 15.04 -6.33 11.66
C ASP A 189 13.51 -6.49 11.64
N ILE A 190 12.82 -5.56 10.99
CA ILE A 190 11.35 -5.61 10.81
C ILE A 190 11.03 -5.97 9.36
N ARG A 191 10.18 -6.96 9.19
CA ARG A 191 9.51 -7.23 7.92
C ARG A 191 8.28 -6.33 7.81
N TRP A 192 8.39 -5.29 7.01
CA TRP A 192 7.32 -4.34 6.77
C TRP A 192 6.34 -4.83 5.71
N ILE A 193 5.06 -4.62 5.94
CA ILE A 193 3.97 -4.71 4.99
C ILE A 193 3.18 -3.39 5.05
N GLU A 194 3.10 -2.63 4.02
CA GLU A 194 3.76 -2.80 2.71
C GLU A 194 5.24 -2.41 2.82
N PRO A 195 6.10 -3.01 1.99
CA PRO A 195 7.54 -2.78 2.10
C PRO A 195 7.97 -1.36 1.68
N PRO A 196 9.11 -0.84 2.19
CA PRO A 196 9.58 0.52 1.94
C PRO A 196 9.71 0.91 0.46
N TRP A 197 10.08 -0.03 -0.43
CA TRP A 197 10.18 0.27 -1.86
C TRP A 197 8.84 0.67 -2.50
N LYS A 198 7.71 0.38 -1.84
CA LYS A 198 6.39 0.80 -2.31
C LYS A 198 6.09 2.29 -2.12
N ALA A 199 6.89 3.01 -1.33
CA ALA A 199 6.85 4.47 -1.28
C ALA A 199 7.00 5.11 -2.67
N ILE A 200 7.76 4.45 -3.57
CA ILE A 200 7.90 4.89 -4.97
C ILE A 200 6.63 4.62 -5.76
N LEU A 201 5.98 3.47 -5.55
CA LEU A 201 4.79 3.10 -6.33
C LEU A 201 3.52 3.83 -5.88
N SER A 202 3.43 4.27 -4.62
CA SER A 202 2.32 5.08 -4.10
C SER A 202 2.44 6.55 -4.45
N ASN A 203 3.60 6.97 -4.92
CA ASN A 203 3.90 8.35 -5.23
C ASN A 203 3.26 8.76 -6.58
N LYS A 204 2.66 9.96 -6.64
CA LYS A 204 2.03 10.44 -7.89
C LYS A 204 3.02 10.74 -9.00
N ALA A 205 4.32 10.91 -8.68
CA ALA A 205 5.40 10.97 -9.66
C ALA A 205 5.54 9.66 -10.49
N LEU A 206 4.91 8.56 -10.03
CA LEU A 206 4.83 7.32 -10.81
C LEU A 206 4.15 7.54 -12.17
N MET A 207 3.12 8.39 -12.26
CA MET A 207 2.37 8.59 -13.52
C MET A 207 3.23 9.22 -14.64
N PRO A 208 3.92 10.37 -14.44
CA PRO A 208 4.83 10.89 -15.44
C PRO A 208 6.00 9.94 -15.74
N MET A 209 6.48 9.19 -14.75
CA MET A 209 7.53 8.20 -14.99
C MET A 209 7.05 7.04 -15.87
N LEU A 210 5.85 6.54 -15.65
CA LEU A 210 5.25 5.51 -16.51
C LEU A 210 5.00 6.03 -17.91
N TRP A 211 4.52 7.27 -18.07
CA TRP A 211 4.33 7.89 -19.38
C TRP A 211 5.64 8.02 -20.16
N LYS A 212 6.74 8.37 -19.48
CA LYS A 212 8.09 8.41 -20.11
C LYS A 212 8.59 7.03 -20.53
N LEU A 213 8.38 6.01 -19.69
CA LEU A 213 8.87 4.65 -19.96
C LEU A 213 8.02 3.95 -21.03
N PHE A 214 6.74 4.27 -21.10
CA PHE A 214 5.77 3.62 -21.97
C PHE A 214 4.90 4.68 -22.69
N PRO A 215 5.49 5.51 -23.56
CA PRO A 215 4.73 6.53 -24.26
C PRO A 215 3.62 5.90 -25.09
N ASP A 216 2.47 6.56 -25.16
CA ASP A 216 1.28 6.13 -25.90
C ASP A 216 0.67 4.80 -25.45
N HIS A 217 1.05 4.29 -24.26
CA HIS A 217 0.46 3.06 -23.73
C HIS A 217 -1.06 3.24 -23.56
N PRO A 218 -1.90 2.30 -24.05
CA PRO A 218 -3.36 2.49 -24.11
C PRO A 218 -4.03 2.67 -22.74
N ASN A 219 -3.43 2.19 -21.66
CA ASN A 219 -3.96 2.36 -20.30
C ASN A 219 -3.37 3.55 -19.53
N LEU A 220 -2.48 4.34 -20.13
CA LEU A 220 -1.94 5.52 -19.49
C LEU A 220 -2.59 6.80 -20.04
N LEU A 221 -2.58 7.85 -19.22
CA LEU A 221 -2.82 9.22 -19.63
C LEU A 221 -1.47 9.95 -19.78
N PRO A 222 -1.35 10.90 -20.69
CA PRO A 222 -0.22 11.81 -20.71
C PRO A 222 -0.03 12.45 -19.33
N ALA A 223 1.16 12.33 -18.78
CA ALA A 223 1.49 12.88 -17.48
C ALA A 223 2.93 13.45 -17.51
N PHE A 224 3.14 14.58 -16.86
CA PHE A 224 4.36 15.36 -16.94
C PHE A 224 4.76 15.84 -15.55
N PHE A 225 6.05 15.93 -15.29
CA PHE A 225 6.55 16.66 -14.13
C PHE A 225 6.39 18.16 -14.35
N GLU A 226 6.41 18.96 -13.27
CA GLU A 226 6.22 20.40 -13.35
C GLU A 226 7.31 21.11 -14.15
N ASP A 227 8.52 20.57 -14.16
CA ASP A 227 9.66 21.05 -14.96
C ASP A 227 9.61 20.62 -16.44
N GLU A 228 8.56 19.93 -16.87
CA GLU A 228 8.39 19.38 -18.22
C GLU A 228 7.15 19.94 -18.95
N LEU A 229 6.59 21.04 -18.45
CA LEU A 229 5.37 21.61 -19.03
C LEU A 229 5.53 22.08 -20.48
N ASP A 230 6.73 22.36 -20.93
CA ASP A 230 7.04 22.68 -22.34
C ASP A 230 6.75 21.50 -23.31
N ALA A 231 6.71 20.27 -22.78
CA ALA A 231 6.38 19.08 -23.55
C ALA A 231 4.86 18.81 -23.67
N VAL A 232 4.03 19.61 -22.98
CA VAL A 232 2.58 19.44 -23.00
C VAL A 232 2.00 19.95 -24.32
N PRO A 233 1.20 19.14 -25.05
CA PRO A 233 0.55 19.57 -26.28
C PRO A 233 -0.35 20.81 -26.07
N GLU A 234 -0.33 21.74 -27.02
CA GLU A 234 -1.15 22.94 -26.99
C GLU A 234 -2.65 22.58 -26.87
N GLY A 235 -3.36 23.26 -25.98
CA GLY A 235 -4.80 23.07 -25.75
C GLY A 235 -5.16 21.85 -24.88
N MET A 236 -4.18 21.10 -24.38
CA MET A 236 -4.44 19.99 -23.44
C MET A 236 -4.90 20.54 -22.09
N LEU A 237 -6.00 20.01 -21.57
CA LEU A 237 -6.45 20.28 -20.20
C LEU A 237 -5.61 19.47 -19.21
N LEU A 238 -5.05 20.15 -18.22
CA LEU A 238 -4.23 19.53 -17.19
C LEU A 238 -4.91 19.59 -15.83
N VAL A 239 -4.61 18.58 -15.02
CA VAL A 239 -4.88 18.57 -13.57
C VAL A 239 -3.55 18.53 -12.85
N LYS A 240 -3.28 19.53 -12.00
CA LYS A 240 -2.10 19.53 -11.11
C LYS A 240 -2.44 18.78 -9.84
N LYS A 241 -1.60 17.81 -9.51
CA LYS A 241 -1.70 17.03 -8.25
C LYS A 241 -0.41 17.20 -7.44
N PRO A 242 -0.48 17.28 -6.09
CA PRO A 242 0.73 17.17 -5.27
C PRO A 242 1.34 15.77 -5.43
N ILE A 243 2.63 15.62 -5.15
CA ILE A 243 3.34 14.33 -5.23
C ILE A 243 2.77 13.33 -4.22
N PHE A 244 2.51 13.80 -3.02
CA PHE A 244 1.87 13.02 -1.95
C PHE A 244 0.39 13.36 -1.81
N SER A 245 -0.38 12.47 -1.19
CA SER A 245 -1.83 12.61 -0.97
C SER A 245 -2.13 13.31 0.33
#